data_4be722edbc5413f14f9f097250285217
#
_entry.id   4be722edbc5413f14f9f097250285217
#
_cell.length_a   1.000
_cell.length_b   1.000
_cell.length_c   1.000
_cell.angle_alpha   90.00
_cell.angle_beta   90.00
_cell.angle_gamma   90.00
#
_symmetry.space_group_name_H-M   'P 1'
#
loop_
_entity.id
_entity.type
_entity.pdbx_description
1 polymer ?
#
loop_
_entity_poly.entity_id
_entity_poly.type
_entity_poly.pdbx_seq_one_letter_code
_entity_poly.pdbx_strand_id
1 'polypeptide(L)'
;MWDHSLEGKYVPLNIDKRFILLRGSSGFYSYGIYEHLHGWPDFDLTETRITFKLRKDKFQYMAMADNRQRIMPFPEDRMPGRCQPLAYQEAVLLVNPKDPRLKGEVDDKYQYSCKNIDNKVHGWISFSPSVGFWQITPSDEFRSGGPFKQNLTSHVGPTTLAIFLSGHYAGQDLVPKWRGGEPWKKVFGPVYIYLNSGSTGDDPLVLWEDAKIKMATEVQSWPYLFPASEDFLKPDQRGNINGRLLVLDRYISTDLISANGAYVGLAPPGDAGSWQRECKDYQFWTRADVNGFFTISNVLPGDYNLFASVPGFVGDYKFGDLVKITSGSCIELGELVYEPPRDGPTLWEIGIPDRSAAEFYVPDPNPQYINKLFINHPDRFRQYGLWDRYSELYPDADLVYTIGVSDYRKDWFYAHVPRKREDNTHEGTTWQIKFELSGVNQGTTYKLRVAIASATLAELQIRVNDPNAGRPVFTTGLIGRENSIARLGSHGLYWLYHVNIPSSLLVGGSNTIYFTQPRCTSPFQGFLYDYIRLEGPPCS
;
A
#
# COMPACT_ATOMS: atom_id res chain seq x y z
N MET A 1 2.52 -11.03 -36.67
CA MET A 1 3.85 -11.62 -36.46
C MET A 1 4.76 -10.52 -35.89
N TRP A 2 5.59 -10.81 -34.90
CA TRP A 2 6.53 -9.81 -34.38
C TRP A 2 7.66 -9.58 -35.40
N ASP A 3 8.02 -8.33 -35.61
CA ASP A 3 9.19 -7.97 -36.41
C ASP A 3 10.43 -7.97 -35.52
N HIS A 4 11.29 -8.97 -35.65
CA HIS A 4 12.49 -9.13 -34.85
C HIS A 4 13.51 -7.99 -35.03
N SER A 5 13.41 -7.16 -36.09
CA SER A 5 14.25 -5.97 -36.26
C SER A 5 13.95 -4.87 -35.21
N LEU A 6 12.81 -4.96 -34.53
CA LEU A 6 12.35 -4.04 -33.49
C LEU A 6 12.80 -4.47 -32.08
N GLU A 7 13.38 -5.66 -31.93
CA GLU A 7 13.81 -6.22 -30.65
C GLU A 7 14.84 -5.30 -29.98
N GLY A 8 14.61 -5.02 -28.67
CA GLY A 8 15.43 -4.06 -27.93
C GLY A 8 15.19 -2.57 -28.23
N LYS A 9 14.40 -2.24 -29.29
CA LYS A 9 14.04 -0.86 -29.63
C LYS A 9 12.64 -0.48 -29.15
N TYR A 10 11.73 -1.44 -29.15
CA TYR A 10 10.32 -1.25 -28.77
C TYR A 10 9.87 -2.34 -27.82
N VAL A 11 8.91 -2.00 -26.95
CA VAL A 11 8.23 -2.97 -26.09
C VAL A 11 7.25 -3.78 -26.96
N PRO A 12 7.21 -5.12 -26.85
CA PRO A 12 6.30 -5.95 -27.63
C PRO A 12 4.84 -5.84 -27.15
N LEU A 13 4.25 -4.67 -27.35
CA LEU A 13 2.88 -4.33 -27.00
C LEU A 13 2.23 -3.52 -28.12
N ASN A 14 1.03 -3.92 -28.52
CA ASN A 14 0.09 -3.03 -29.18
C ASN A 14 -0.54 -2.12 -28.15
N ILE A 15 -0.58 -0.82 -28.42
CA ILE A 15 -1.21 0.17 -27.56
C ILE A 15 -2.16 1.02 -28.38
N ASP A 16 -3.47 0.79 -28.19
CA ASP A 16 -4.51 1.65 -28.74
C ASP A 16 -4.93 2.66 -27.67
N LYS A 17 -4.55 3.92 -27.87
CA LYS A 17 -4.81 5.01 -26.94
C LYS A 17 -5.94 5.89 -27.44
N ARG A 18 -6.98 6.02 -26.65
CA ARG A 18 -8.21 6.72 -27.02
C ARG A 18 -8.49 7.92 -26.13
N PHE A 19 -9.03 8.98 -26.76
CA PHE A 19 -9.52 10.18 -26.11
C PHE A 19 -10.96 10.42 -26.54
N ILE A 20 -11.83 10.71 -25.57
CA ILE A 20 -13.26 10.91 -25.82
C ILE A 20 -13.68 12.25 -25.24
N LEU A 21 -14.29 13.08 -26.07
CA LEU A 21 -14.93 14.33 -25.65
C LEU A 21 -16.44 14.15 -25.77
N LEU A 22 -17.15 14.39 -24.68
CA LEU A 22 -18.60 14.34 -24.65
C LEU A 22 -19.16 15.78 -24.69
N ARG A 23 -20.23 15.96 -25.46
CA ARG A 23 -20.91 17.25 -25.52
C ARG A 23 -21.46 17.64 -24.14
N GLY A 24 -21.22 18.88 -23.71
CA GLY A 24 -21.65 19.39 -22.42
C GLY A 24 -20.80 18.94 -21.24
N SER A 25 -19.68 18.24 -21.47
CA SER A 25 -18.74 17.81 -20.43
C SER A 25 -17.52 18.72 -20.44
N SER A 26 -17.13 19.25 -19.27
CA SER A 26 -15.94 20.09 -19.12
C SER A 26 -14.70 19.24 -18.91
N GLY A 27 -14.16 18.68 -20.00
CA GLY A 27 -12.99 17.82 -19.94
C GLY A 27 -13.02 16.73 -21.00
N PHE A 28 -12.24 15.67 -20.76
CA PHE A 28 -12.16 14.53 -21.68
C PHE A 28 -11.80 13.24 -20.94
N TYR A 29 -12.19 12.11 -21.52
CA TYR A 29 -11.80 10.79 -21.03
C TYR A 29 -10.60 10.27 -21.80
N SER A 30 -9.74 9.51 -21.12
CA SER A 30 -8.60 8.84 -21.73
C SER A 30 -8.49 7.40 -21.23
N TYR A 31 -8.29 6.46 -22.16
CA TYR A 31 -8.01 5.07 -21.84
C TYR A 31 -7.06 4.44 -22.85
N GLY A 32 -6.45 3.32 -22.46
CA GLY A 32 -5.57 2.55 -23.33
C GLY A 32 -5.96 1.08 -23.35
N ILE A 33 -5.94 0.48 -24.53
CA ILE A 33 -6.05 -0.97 -24.73
C ILE A 33 -4.67 -1.47 -25.04
N TYR A 34 -4.12 -2.31 -24.15
CA TYR A 34 -2.79 -2.90 -24.29
C TYR A 34 -2.94 -4.37 -24.63
N GLU A 35 -2.17 -4.82 -25.61
CA GLU A 35 -2.27 -6.19 -26.10
C GLU A 35 -0.86 -6.74 -26.41
N HIS A 36 -0.55 -7.90 -25.83
CA HIS A 36 0.60 -8.73 -26.18
C HIS A 36 0.07 -9.94 -26.96
N LEU A 37 0.50 -10.10 -28.19
CA LEU A 37 -0.01 -11.17 -29.07
C LEU A 37 0.73 -12.48 -28.79
N HIS A 38 0.05 -13.58 -29.07
CA HIS A 38 0.65 -14.91 -28.96
C HIS A 38 1.96 -15.03 -29.77
N GLY A 39 3.00 -15.57 -29.13
CA GLY A 39 4.30 -15.78 -29.75
C GLY A 39 5.17 -14.53 -29.85
N TRP A 40 4.78 -13.41 -29.26
CA TRP A 40 5.63 -12.23 -29.16
C TRP A 40 6.74 -12.41 -28.10
N PRO A 41 7.85 -11.63 -28.19
CA PRO A 41 8.99 -11.76 -27.29
C PRO A 41 8.64 -11.55 -25.81
N ASP A 42 9.40 -12.17 -24.95
CA ASP A 42 9.36 -11.96 -23.52
C ASP A 42 9.71 -10.51 -23.16
N PHE A 43 9.01 -9.94 -22.18
CA PHE A 43 9.32 -8.61 -21.67
C PHE A 43 8.77 -8.38 -20.26
N ASP A 44 9.23 -7.32 -19.60
CA ASP A 44 8.76 -6.82 -18.32
C ASP A 44 8.18 -5.41 -18.50
N LEU A 45 7.01 -5.13 -17.91
CA LEU A 45 6.39 -3.81 -17.94
C LEU A 45 6.48 -3.16 -16.56
N THR A 46 7.49 -2.31 -16.37
CA THR A 46 7.79 -1.74 -15.05
C THR A 46 6.83 -0.68 -14.59
N GLU A 47 6.18 0.03 -15.53
CA GLU A 47 5.23 1.10 -15.20
C GLU A 47 4.26 1.36 -16.34
N THR A 48 2.98 1.54 -16.00
CA THR A 48 1.93 2.05 -16.89
C THR A 48 1.14 3.12 -16.18
N ARG A 49 1.04 4.30 -16.80
CA ARG A 49 0.38 5.47 -16.22
C ARG A 49 -0.12 6.45 -17.28
N ILE A 50 -1.12 7.26 -16.91
CA ILE A 50 -1.45 8.50 -17.62
C ILE A 50 -0.82 9.67 -16.86
N THR A 51 -0.12 10.52 -17.58
CA THR A 51 0.63 11.65 -16.98
C THR A 51 0.30 12.94 -17.74
N PHE A 52 -0.09 13.98 -17.00
CA PHE A 52 -0.21 15.33 -17.54
C PHE A 52 0.77 16.26 -16.81
N LYS A 53 1.65 16.89 -17.57
CA LYS A 53 2.55 17.96 -17.10
C LYS A 53 1.90 19.30 -17.40
N LEU A 54 1.54 20.01 -16.34
CA LEU A 54 0.85 21.29 -16.44
C LEU A 54 1.83 22.46 -16.55
N ARG A 55 1.34 23.62 -16.91
CA ARG A 55 2.14 24.85 -16.97
C ARG A 55 2.67 25.20 -15.58
N LYS A 56 3.99 25.10 -15.42
CA LYS A 56 4.68 25.30 -14.14
C LYS A 56 4.65 26.74 -13.61
N ASP A 57 4.37 27.71 -14.49
CA ASP A 57 4.19 29.11 -14.13
C ASP A 57 2.75 29.44 -13.68
N LYS A 58 1.80 28.52 -13.83
CA LYS A 58 0.39 28.70 -13.51
C LYS A 58 -0.08 27.83 -12.35
N PHE A 59 0.17 26.54 -12.40
CA PHE A 59 -0.34 25.59 -11.43
C PHE A 59 0.60 25.45 -10.24
N GLN A 60 0.16 25.86 -9.06
CA GLN A 60 0.98 25.91 -7.85
C GLN A 60 0.34 25.26 -6.64
N TYR A 61 -0.99 25.10 -6.63
CA TYR A 61 -1.71 24.48 -5.52
C TYR A 61 -2.12 23.08 -5.89
N MET A 62 -1.70 22.08 -5.08
CA MET A 62 -2.03 20.68 -5.27
C MET A 62 -3.07 20.25 -4.24
N ALA A 63 -4.08 19.48 -4.66
CA ALA A 63 -5.05 18.83 -3.79
C ALA A 63 -5.20 17.36 -4.14
N MET A 64 -5.22 16.47 -3.11
CA MET A 64 -5.39 15.03 -3.24
C MET A 64 -6.27 14.42 -2.17
N ALA A 65 -6.49 15.11 -1.07
CA ALA A 65 -7.41 14.79 0.00
C ALA A 65 -7.73 16.08 0.77
N ASP A 66 -8.82 16.11 1.54
CA ASP A 66 -9.24 17.30 2.29
C ASP A 66 -8.15 17.81 3.23
N ASN A 67 -7.40 16.92 3.85
CA ASN A 67 -6.28 17.23 4.74
C ASN A 67 -4.90 17.18 4.05
N ARG A 68 -4.82 16.95 2.74
CA ARG A 68 -3.57 16.88 1.99
C ARG A 68 -3.64 17.74 0.73
N GLN A 69 -3.58 19.03 0.94
CA GLN A 69 -3.59 20.07 -0.11
C GLN A 69 -2.75 21.25 0.33
N ARG A 70 -2.00 21.84 -0.59
CA ARG A 70 -1.07 22.92 -0.30
C ARG A 70 -0.49 23.60 -1.55
N ILE A 71 0.10 24.78 -1.36
CA ILE A 71 1.03 25.36 -2.32
C ILE A 71 2.29 24.49 -2.38
N MET A 72 2.70 24.14 -3.59
CA MET A 72 3.87 23.31 -3.86
C MET A 72 5.07 24.14 -4.31
N PRO A 73 6.32 23.64 -4.11
CA PRO A 73 7.51 24.26 -4.65
C PRO A 73 7.48 24.36 -6.17
N PHE A 74 8.11 25.39 -6.71
CA PHE A 74 8.34 25.45 -8.15
C PHE A 74 9.37 24.43 -8.60
N PRO A 75 9.32 23.93 -9.84
CA PRO A 75 10.34 23.03 -10.37
C PRO A 75 11.76 23.61 -10.27
N GLU A 76 11.92 24.91 -10.42
CA GLU A 76 13.18 25.62 -10.29
C GLU A 76 13.76 25.59 -8.88
N ASP A 77 12.93 25.40 -7.84
CA ASP A 77 13.37 25.31 -6.45
C ASP A 77 14.17 24.03 -6.17
N ARG A 78 14.12 23.07 -7.09
CA ARG A 78 14.90 21.83 -7.05
C ARG A 78 16.22 21.91 -7.82
N MET A 79 16.59 23.05 -8.35
CA MET A 79 17.84 23.27 -9.09
C MET A 79 19.01 23.57 -8.13
N PRO A 80 20.26 23.31 -8.54
CA PRO A 80 21.45 23.65 -7.74
C PRO A 80 21.42 25.09 -7.25
N GLY A 81 21.79 25.30 -5.99
CA GLY A 81 21.77 26.60 -5.32
C GLY A 81 20.41 26.99 -4.72
N ARG A 82 19.32 26.27 -5.03
CA ARG A 82 18.01 26.47 -4.42
C ARG A 82 17.60 25.32 -3.50
N CYS A 83 18.15 24.13 -3.72
CA CYS A 83 17.94 22.97 -2.87
C CYS A 83 19.24 22.24 -2.54
N GLN A 84 19.15 21.38 -1.55
CA GLN A 84 20.16 20.38 -1.21
C GLN A 84 19.57 18.98 -1.48
N PRO A 85 20.17 18.15 -2.35
CA PRO A 85 19.78 16.75 -2.52
C PRO A 85 19.96 15.97 -1.20
N LEU A 86 19.02 15.08 -0.92
CA LEU A 86 19.02 14.22 0.25
C LEU A 86 19.42 12.77 -0.10
N ALA A 87 18.99 11.78 0.69
CA ALA A 87 19.45 10.39 0.54
C ALA A 87 19.07 9.73 -0.81
N TYR A 88 18.10 10.27 -1.55
CA TYR A 88 17.74 9.82 -2.89
C TYR A 88 17.24 10.99 -3.74
N GLN A 89 17.29 10.81 -5.06
CA GLN A 89 17.10 11.87 -6.06
C GLN A 89 15.79 12.66 -5.93
N GLU A 90 14.70 12.00 -5.50
CA GLU A 90 13.38 12.64 -5.40
C GLU A 90 13.24 13.54 -4.18
N ALA A 91 14.08 13.37 -3.15
CA ALA A 91 14.01 14.14 -1.93
C ALA A 91 15.02 15.29 -1.94
N VAL A 92 14.55 16.51 -1.69
CA VAL A 92 15.38 17.70 -1.58
C VAL A 92 14.98 18.56 -0.40
N LEU A 93 15.97 19.15 0.28
CA LEU A 93 15.77 20.22 1.25
C LEU A 93 15.76 21.55 0.50
N LEU A 94 14.72 22.34 0.67
CA LEU A 94 14.54 23.66 0.05
C LEU A 94 15.31 24.72 0.82
N VAL A 95 16.46 25.15 0.32
CA VAL A 95 17.33 26.16 0.99
C VAL A 95 17.02 27.59 0.59
N ASN A 96 16.67 27.83 -0.68
CA ASN A 96 16.34 29.14 -1.20
C ASN A 96 15.20 29.08 -2.23
N PRO A 97 13.99 28.63 -1.81
CA PRO A 97 12.84 28.53 -2.70
C PRO A 97 12.32 29.91 -3.12
N LYS A 98 11.59 29.95 -4.26
CA LYS A 98 10.90 31.17 -4.72
C LYS A 98 9.84 31.65 -3.73
N ASP A 99 9.10 30.72 -3.14
CA ASP A 99 8.19 31.03 -2.03
C ASP A 99 8.96 30.90 -0.69
N PRO A 100 9.24 32.00 0.00
CA PRO A 100 10.00 31.97 1.26
C PRO A 100 9.33 31.13 2.36
N ARG A 101 8.01 30.91 2.29
CA ARG A 101 7.26 30.09 3.27
C ARG A 101 7.68 28.62 3.25
N LEU A 102 8.23 28.15 2.12
CA LEU A 102 8.69 26.78 1.92
C LEU A 102 10.15 26.57 2.33
N LYS A 103 10.87 27.64 2.72
CA LYS A 103 12.27 27.55 3.13
C LYS A 103 12.43 26.61 4.32
N GLY A 104 13.39 25.68 4.23
CA GLY A 104 13.68 24.67 5.25
C GLY A 104 12.75 23.46 5.23
N GLU A 105 11.84 23.37 4.24
CA GLU A 105 11.01 22.17 4.06
C GLU A 105 11.67 21.14 3.14
N VAL A 106 11.34 19.86 3.38
CA VAL A 106 11.67 18.78 2.45
C VAL A 106 10.53 18.62 1.45
N ASP A 107 10.87 18.60 0.16
CA ASP A 107 9.98 18.24 -0.92
C ASP A 107 10.34 16.88 -1.50
N ASP A 108 9.39 15.95 -1.44
CA ASP A 108 9.51 14.60 -1.96
C ASP A 108 8.16 14.13 -2.48
N LYS A 109 8.12 13.70 -3.74
CA LYS A 109 6.88 13.22 -4.39
C LYS A 109 6.18 12.08 -3.65
N TYR A 110 6.93 11.27 -2.89
CA TYR A 110 6.38 10.14 -2.14
C TYR A 110 5.55 10.57 -0.92
N GLN A 111 5.75 11.77 -0.41
CA GLN A 111 4.91 12.34 0.64
C GLN A 111 3.44 12.50 0.20
N TYR A 112 3.19 12.50 -1.10
CA TYR A 112 1.88 12.78 -1.71
C TYR A 112 1.23 11.57 -2.37
N SER A 113 1.58 10.37 -1.96
CA SER A 113 0.96 9.12 -2.45
C SER A 113 -0.43 8.87 -1.85
N CYS A 114 -1.25 8.09 -2.55
CA CYS A 114 -2.54 7.59 -2.07
C CYS A 114 -2.66 6.09 -2.30
N LYS A 115 -3.46 5.41 -1.48
CA LYS A 115 -3.88 4.02 -1.75
C LYS A 115 -4.79 3.96 -2.97
N ASN A 116 -4.81 2.83 -3.68
CA ASN A 116 -5.68 2.66 -4.84
C ASN A 116 -7.13 3.01 -4.53
N ILE A 117 -7.67 2.48 -3.42
CA ILE A 117 -9.07 2.65 -3.05
C ILE A 117 -9.43 4.10 -2.74
N ASP A 118 -8.47 4.90 -2.25
CA ASP A 118 -8.68 6.29 -1.84
C ASP A 118 -8.34 7.30 -2.95
N ASN A 119 -7.67 6.86 -4.02
CA ASN A 119 -7.18 7.74 -5.10
C ASN A 119 -8.19 7.86 -6.23
N LYS A 120 -9.36 8.43 -5.93
CA LYS A 120 -10.44 8.65 -6.93
C LYS A 120 -10.33 9.99 -7.64
N VAL A 121 -9.82 11.02 -6.96
CA VAL A 121 -9.60 12.35 -7.53
C VAL A 121 -8.37 13.01 -6.92
N HIS A 122 -7.59 13.68 -7.75
CA HIS A 122 -6.51 14.58 -7.35
C HIS A 122 -6.20 15.56 -8.48
N GLY A 123 -5.53 16.65 -8.16
CA GLY A 123 -5.18 17.60 -9.20
C GLY A 123 -4.51 18.87 -8.70
N TRP A 124 -4.55 19.88 -9.54
CA TRP A 124 -3.85 21.12 -9.35
C TRP A 124 -4.71 22.34 -9.69
N ILE A 125 -4.49 23.42 -8.97
CA ILE A 125 -5.18 24.69 -9.16
C ILE A 125 -4.18 25.77 -9.56
N SER A 126 -4.58 26.59 -10.55
CA SER A 126 -3.98 27.87 -10.89
C SER A 126 -4.81 28.99 -10.26
N PHE A 127 -4.15 29.99 -9.67
CA PHE A 127 -4.84 31.14 -9.07
C PHE A 127 -5.12 32.27 -10.09
N SER A 128 -4.39 32.30 -11.20
CA SER A 128 -4.53 33.36 -12.20
C SER A 128 -4.29 32.83 -13.63
N PRO A 129 -5.35 32.54 -14.39
CA PRO A 129 -6.77 32.53 -13.99
C PRO A 129 -7.06 31.43 -12.94
N SER A 130 -8.17 31.57 -12.20
CA SER A 130 -8.63 30.56 -11.25
C SER A 130 -9.20 29.35 -12.01
N VAL A 131 -8.41 28.31 -12.18
CA VAL A 131 -8.79 27.09 -12.89
C VAL A 131 -8.23 25.85 -12.18
N GLY A 132 -9.01 24.79 -12.14
CA GLY A 132 -8.61 23.47 -11.66
C GLY A 132 -8.40 22.49 -12.80
N PHE A 133 -7.40 21.63 -12.66
CA PHE A 133 -7.12 20.47 -13.52
C PHE A 133 -7.13 19.22 -12.66
N TRP A 134 -8.10 18.35 -12.88
CA TRP A 134 -8.39 17.20 -12.03
C TRP A 134 -8.30 15.91 -12.80
N GLN A 135 -7.70 14.92 -12.20
CA GLN A 135 -7.64 13.56 -12.70
C GLN A 135 -8.55 12.68 -11.84
N ILE A 136 -9.62 12.17 -12.44
CA ILE A 136 -10.63 11.33 -11.79
C ILE A 136 -10.49 9.90 -12.30
N THR A 137 -10.30 8.97 -11.38
CA THR A 137 -10.21 7.54 -11.66
C THR A 137 -11.41 6.83 -11.03
N PRO A 138 -12.48 6.55 -11.81
CA PRO A 138 -13.75 6.09 -11.26
C PRO A 138 -13.69 4.66 -10.67
N SER A 139 -12.80 3.82 -11.18
CA SER A 139 -12.62 2.43 -10.75
C SER A 139 -11.17 2.08 -10.52
N ASP A 140 -10.93 1.13 -9.61
CA ASP A 140 -9.59 0.59 -9.34
C ASP A 140 -9.35 -0.76 -10.03
N GLU A 141 -10.36 -1.29 -10.75
CA GLU A 141 -10.34 -2.65 -11.31
C GLU A 141 -9.13 -2.95 -12.20
N PHE A 142 -8.59 -1.94 -12.86
CA PHE A 142 -7.45 -2.07 -13.76
C PHE A 142 -6.09 -1.78 -13.09
N ARG A 143 -6.07 -1.44 -11.79
CA ARG A 143 -4.83 -1.17 -11.03
C ARG A 143 -4.26 -2.45 -10.44
N SER A 144 -2.92 -2.53 -10.34
CA SER A 144 -2.22 -3.66 -9.73
C SER A 144 -2.19 -3.58 -8.20
N GLY A 145 -2.07 -4.74 -7.53
CA GLY A 145 -1.75 -4.86 -6.11
C GLY A 145 -2.91 -4.66 -5.14
N GLY A 146 -4.14 -4.61 -5.64
CA GLY A 146 -5.35 -4.52 -4.81
C GLY A 146 -5.58 -3.17 -4.14
N PRO A 147 -6.48 -3.11 -3.15
CA PRO A 147 -7.00 -1.84 -2.60
C PRO A 147 -5.96 -1.05 -1.78
N PHE A 148 -5.06 -1.74 -1.09
CA PHE A 148 -4.08 -1.11 -0.19
C PHE A 148 -2.86 -0.54 -0.89
N LYS A 149 -2.57 -0.99 -2.11
CA LYS A 149 -1.37 -0.60 -2.84
C LYS A 149 -1.30 0.92 -2.99
N GLN A 150 -0.18 1.51 -2.55
CA GLN A 150 0.05 2.94 -2.68
C GLN A 150 0.56 3.30 -4.08
N ASN A 151 0.11 4.44 -4.60
CA ASN A 151 0.57 5.02 -5.85
C ASN A 151 0.81 6.52 -5.74
N LEU A 152 1.72 7.02 -6.56
CA LEU A 152 1.97 8.45 -6.68
C LEU A 152 0.77 9.15 -7.33
N THR A 153 0.49 10.39 -6.89
CA THR A 153 -0.50 11.28 -7.48
C THR A 153 0.16 12.41 -8.27
N SER A 154 1.43 12.67 -8.00
CA SER A 154 2.21 13.77 -8.56
C SER A 154 3.66 13.36 -8.81
N HIS A 155 4.38 14.22 -9.48
CA HIS A 155 5.82 14.14 -9.70
C HIS A 155 6.45 15.50 -9.33
N VAL A 156 7.71 15.71 -9.70
CA VAL A 156 8.35 17.02 -9.57
C VAL A 156 7.64 18.05 -10.45
N GLY A 157 7.18 19.14 -9.83
CA GLY A 157 6.37 20.17 -10.46
C GLY A 157 4.90 19.79 -10.64
N PRO A 158 4.09 20.66 -11.25
CA PRO A 158 2.66 20.44 -11.42
C PRO A 158 2.39 19.34 -12.44
N THR A 159 2.26 18.14 -11.92
CA THR A 159 2.04 16.90 -12.70
C THR A 159 0.94 16.10 -12.04
N THR A 160 -0.01 15.58 -12.82
CA THR A 160 -0.98 14.59 -12.35
C THR A 160 -0.61 13.21 -12.86
N LEU A 161 -0.78 12.20 -12.03
CA LEU A 161 -0.49 10.81 -12.36
C LEU A 161 -1.69 9.92 -12.04
N ALA A 162 -2.22 9.17 -13.03
CA ALA A 162 -3.01 7.98 -12.77
C ALA A 162 -2.13 6.76 -13.04
N ILE A 163 -1.61 6.17 -11.98
CA ILE A 163 -0.76 4.97 -12.08
C ILE A 163 -1.66 3.74 -12.08
N PHE A 164 -1.43 2.85 -13.03
CA PHE A 164 -2.13 1.58 -13.19
C PHE A 164 -1.27 0.40 -12.78
N LEU A 165 -0.02 0.41 -13.21
CA LEU A 165 1.01 -0.57 -12.86
C LEU A 165 2.24 0.16 -12.36
N SER A 166 2.83 -0.27 -11.25
CA SER A 166 4.09 0.29 -10.75
C SER A 166 4.65 -0.58 -9.62
N GLY A 167 5.96 -0.72 -9.58
CA GLY A 167 6.69 -1.35 -8.46
C GLY A 167 6.89 -0.44 -7.25
N HIS A 168 6.44 0.82 -7.26
CA HIS A 168 6.55 1.71 -6.09
C HIS A 168 5.84 1.09 -4.88
N TYR A 169 6.46 1.13 -3.71
CA TYR A 169 6.02 0.56 -2.43
C TYR A 169 5.98 -0.96 -2.33
N ALA A 170 5.84 -1.69 -3.45
CA ALA A 170 5.70 -3.14 -3.47
C ALA A 170 6.86 -3.85 -4.18
N GLY A 171 7.70 -3.10 -4.89
CA GLY A 171 8.91 -3.62 -5.54
C GLY A 171 8.64 -4.48 -6.77
N GLN A 172 9.60 -5.36 -7.06
CA GLN A 172 9.63 -6.17 -8.29
C GLN A 172 8.51 -7.23 -8.36
N ASP A 173 7.89 -7.56 -7.24
CA ASP A 173 6.78 -8.53 -7.19
C ASP A 173 5.50 -8.01 -7.89
N LEU A 174 5.40 -6.69 -8.09
CA LEU A 174 4.32 -6.04 -8.86
C LEU A 174 4.74 -5.58 -10.26
N VAL A 175 5.83 -6.09 -10.78
CA VAL A 175 6.21 -5.88 -12.18
C VAL A 175 5.70 -7.05 -13.01
N PRO A 176 4.68 -6.85 -13.88
CA PRO A 176 4.18 -7.91 -14.74
C PRO A 176 5.24 -8.37 -15.74
N LYS A 177 5.33 -9.68 -15.91
CA LYS A 177 6.33 -10.35 -16.76
C LYS A 177 5.61 -11.28 -17.73
N TRP A 178 5.80 -11.08 -19.02
CA TRP A 178 5.30 -11.99 -20.06
C TRP A 178 6.41 -12.91 -20.50
N ARG A 179 6.12 -14.20 -20.57
CA ARG A 179 7.09 -15.25 -20.88
C ARG A 179 6.50 -16.28 -21.82
N GLY A 180 7.35 -16.88 -22.65
CA GLY A 180 6.96 -17.97 -23.55
C GLY A 180 5.91 -17.57 -24.60
N GLY A 181 5.83 -16.29 -24.94
CA GLY A 181 4.88 -15.77 -25.92
C GLY A 181 3.41 -15.85 -25.48
N GLU A 182 3.12 -15.82 -24.17
CA GLU A 182 1.77 -15.81 -23.63
C GLU A 182 0.97 -14.59 -24.15
N PRO A 183 -0.27 -14.76 -24.65
CA PRO A 183 -1.10 -13.64 -25.07
C PRO A 183 -1.70 -12.93 -23.85
N TRP A 184 -1.91 -11.62 -23.97
CA TRP A 184 -2.54 -10.83 -22.92
C TRP A 184 -3.19 -9.59 -23.50
N LYS A 185 -4.33 -9.19 -22.94
CA LYS A 185 -5.02 -7.96 -23.31
C LYS A 185 -5.69 -7.33 -22.10
N LYS A 186 -5.55 -6.01 -21.95
CA LYS A 186 -6.16 -5.28 -20.84
C LYS A 186 -6.54 -3.86 -21.24
N VAL A 187 -7.68 -3.38 -20.71
CA VAL A 187 -8.11 -1.99 -20.81
C VAL A 187 -7.75 -1.25 -19.53
N PHE A 188 -7.05 -0.14 -19.66
CA PHE A 188 -6.69 0.77 -18.58
C PHE A 188 -7.51 2.05 -18.67
N GLY A 189 -8.44 2.25 -17.74
CA GLY A 189 -9.37 3.37 -17.76
C GLY A 189 -10.73 3.00 -18.35
N PRO A 190 -11.52 3.98 -18.82
CA PRO A 190 -11.24 5.42 -18.93
C PRO A 190 -11.03 6.12 -17.59
N VAL A 191 -10.05 7.03 -17.53
CA VAL A 191 -9.98 8.07 -16.53
C VAL A 191 -10.55 9.37 -17.10
N TYR A 192 -11.14 10.18 -16.26
CA TYR A 192 -11.70 11.48 -16.66
C TYR A 192 -10.78 12.63 -16.25
N ILE A 193 -10.42 13.45 -17.22
CA ILE A 193 -9.71 14.71 -16.97
C ILE A 193 -10.76 15.80 -16.93
N TYR A 194 -10.98 16.33 -15.73
CA TYR A 194 -12.00 17.37 -15.47
C TYR A 194 -11.35 18.74 -15.33
N LEU A 195 -11.99 19.73 -15.90
CA LEU A 195 -11.58 21.13 -15.84
C LEU A 195 -12.71 21.95 -15.22
N ASN A 196 -12.38 22.75 -14.22
CA ASN A 196 -13.31 23.74 -13.66
C ASN A 196 -12.65 25.11 -13.52
N SER A 197 -13.46 26.13 -13.31
CA SER A 197 -12.99 27.51 -13.15
C SER A 197 -13.84 28.26 -12.14
N GLY A 198 -13.21 29.17 -11.43
CA GLY A 198 -13.84 30.11 -10.51
C GLY A 198 -13.51 31.57 -10.85
N SER A 199 -14.01 32.49 -10.05
CA SER A 199 -13.67 33.90 -10.16
C SER A 199 -12.25 34.13 -9.62
N THR A 200 -11.58 35.16 -10.13
CA THR A 200 -10.25 35.53 -9.64
C THR A 200 -10.35 35.96 -8.17
N GLY A 201 -9.58 35.29 -7.31
CA GLY A 201 -9.58 35.53 -5.87
C GLY A 201 -10.48 34.59 -5.06
N ASP A 202 -11.22 33.67 -5.70
CA ASP A 202 -11.96 32.64 -4.99
C ASP A 202 -11.00 31.73 -4.20
N ASP A 203 -11.50 31.19 -3.10
CA ASP A 203 -10.80 30.17 -2.33
C ASP A 203 -10.59 28.91 -3.20
N PRO A 204 -9.37 28.38 -3.34
CA PRO A 204 -9.09 27.16 -4.08
C PRO A 204 -9.94 25.96 -3.60
N LEU A 205 -10.41 25.96 -2.36
CA LEU A 205 -11.31 24.95 -1.83
C LEU A 205 -12.60 24.82 -2.64
N VAL A 206 -13.12 25.91 -3.22
CA VAL A 206 -14.34 25.85 -4.06
C VAL A 206 -14.13 24.94 -5.27
N LEU A 207 -12.98 25.03 -5.93
CA LEU A 207 -12.64 24.18 -7.07
C LEU A 207 -12.41 22.72 -6.67
N TRP A 208 -11.86 22.50 -5.47
CA TRP A 208 -11.68 21.14 -4.91
C TRP A 208 -13.03 20.50 -4.57
N GLU A 209 -13.94 21.22 -3.91
CA GLU A 209 -15.28 20.72 -3.58
C GLU A 209 -16.07 20.33 -4.84
N ASP A 210 -16.03 21.18 -5.87
CA ASP A 210 -16.66 20.89 -7.16
C ASP A 210 -16.04 19.65 -7.84
N ALA A 211 -14.73 19.50 -7.78
CA ALA A 211 -14.04 18.30 -8.29
C ALA A 211 -14.45 17.01 -7.55
N LYS A 212 -14.70 17.06 -6.24
CA LYS A 212 -15.20 15.92 -5.47
C LYS A 212 -16.64 15.56 -5.86
N ILE A 213 -17.51 16.56 -6.08
CA ILE A 213 -18.87 16.33 -6.58
C ILE A 213 -18.83 15.65 -7.96
N LYS A 214 -17.97 16.16 -8.84
CA LYS A 214 -17.78 15.58 -10.17
C LYS A 214 -17.24 14.14 -10.07
N MET A 215 -16.28 13.90 -9.21
CA MET A 215 -15.74 12.54 -8.94
C MET A 215 -16.85 11.59 -8.50
N ALA A 216 -17.71 12.00 -7.57
CA ALA A 216 -18.83 11.15 -7.12
C ALA A 216 -19.77 10.78 -8.29
N THR A 217 -20.07 11.74 -9.18
CA THR A 217 -20.86 11.50 -10.39
C THR A 217 -20.19 10.48 -11.32
N GLU A 218 -18.89 10.60 -11.54
CA GLU A 218 -18.13 9.69 -12.39
C GLU A 218 -18.07 8.26 -11.82
N VAL A 219 -17.88 8.14 -10.50
CA VAL A 219 -17.92 6.83 -9.81
C VAL A 219 -19.28 6.17 -9.94
N GLN A 220 -20.39 6.92 -9.79
CA GLN A 220 -21.76 6.40 -9.97
C GLN A 220 -22.06 6.00 -11.41
N SER A 221 -21.42 6.65 -12.38
CA SER A 221 -21.61 6.38 -13.81
C SER A 221 -20.78 5.20 -14.33
N TRP A 222 -19.89 4.65 -13.50
CA TRP A 222 -19.04 3.52 -13.88
C TRP A 222 -19.81 2.19 -13.84
N PRO A 223 -19.59 1.27 -14.82
CA PRO A 223 -18.84 1.44 -16.06
C PRO A 223 -19.64 2.23 -17.11
N TYR A 224 -18.90 3.01 -17.89
CA TYR A 224 -19.51 3.92 -18.87
C TYR A 224 -20.17 3.21 -20.06
N LEU A 225 -21.20 3.83 -20.63
CA LEU A 225 -21.88 3.34 -21.84
C LEU A 225 -21.26 3.85 -23.15
N PHE A 226 -20.54 4.97 -23.12
CA PHE A 226 -20.07 5.67 -24.30
C PHE A 226 -18.77 5.15 -24.95
N PRO A 227 -17.85 4.40 -24.27
CA PRO A 227 -16.69 3.88 -24.98
C PRO A 227 -17.11 2.96 -26.12
N ALA A 228 -16.65 3.26 -27.33
CA ALA A 228 -17.07 2.52 -28.53
C ALA A 228 -16.31 1.19 -28.73
N SER A 229 -15.25 0.94 -27.95
CA SER A 229 -14.50 -0.31 -28.05
C SER A 229 -15.30 -1.50 -27.55
N GLU A 230 -15.23 -2.61 -28.28
CA GLU A 230 -15.76 -3.91 -27.85
C GLU A 230 -14.94 -4.49 -26.67
N ASP A 231 -13.69 -4.08 -26.52
CA ASP A 231 -12.83 -4.49 -25.38
C ASP A 231 -13.26 -3.87 -24.05
N PHE A 232 -14.00 -2.75 -24.07
CA PHE A 232 -14.59 -2.15 -22.87
C PHE A 232 -16.01 -2.68 -22.65
N LEU A 233 -16.17 -3.67 -21.78
CA LEU A 233 -17.46 -4.27 -21.50
C LEU A 233 -18.39 -3.31 -20.76
N LYS A 234 -19.64 -3.24 -21.24
CA LYS A 234 -20.71 -2.38 -20.71
C LYS A 234 -21.33 -2.99 -19.43
N PRO A 235 -22.14 -2.24 -18.66
CA PRO A 235 -22.77 -2.74 -17.45
C PRO A 235 -23.57 -4.04 -17.63
N ASP A 236 -24.31 -4.17 -18.71
CA ASP A 236 -25.13 -5.35 -19.05
C ASP A 236 -24.32 -6.59 -19.43
N GLN A 237 -23.03 -6.39 -19.74
CA GLN A 237 -22.07 -7.45 -20.05
C GLN A 237 -21.27 -7.90 -18.82
N ARG A 238 -21.53 -7.32 -17.65
CA ARG A 238 -20.84 -7.60 -16.40
C ARG A 238 -21.76 -8.29 -15.41
N GLY A 239 -21.19 -8.91 -14.37
CA GLY A 239 -21.95 -9.58 -13.32
C GLY A 239 -21.80 -8.91 -11.96
N ASN A 240 -22.61 -9.35 -11.00
CA ASN A 240 -22.59 -8.88 -9.62
C ASN A 240 -22.52 -10.08 -8.68
N ILE A 241 -21.94 -9.85 -7.50
CA ILE A 241 -21.88 -10.84 -6.42
C ILE A 241 -22.12 -10.14 -5.09
N ASN A 242 -22.85 -10.79 -4.20
CA ASN A 242 -23.07 -10.31 -2.85
C ASN A 242 -22.99 -11.46 -1.82
N GLY A 243 -22.90 -11.10 -0.56
CA GLY A 243 -22.84 -12.03 0.54
C GLY A 243 -22.65 -11.31 1.87
N ARG A 244 -22.44 -12.09 2.91
CA ARG A 244 -22.15 -11.62 4.25
C ARG A 244 -20.91 -12.32 4.79
N LEU A 245 -19.90 -11.57 5.22
CA LEU A 245 -18.69 -12.11 5.83
C LEU A 245 -18.78 -11.97 7.36
N LEU A 246 -18.54 -13.07 8.04
CA LEU A 246 -18.48 -13.21 9.48
C LEU A 246 -17.12 -13.76 9.88
N VAL A 247 -16.72 -13.58 11.12
CA VAL A 247 -15.45 -14.10 11.68
C VAL A 247 -15.78 -15.01 12.86
N LEU A 248 -15.13 -16.16 12.92
CA LEU A 248 -15.13 -17.05 14.06
C LEU A 248 -13.72 -17.18 14.62
N ASP A 249 -13.44 -16.51 15.72
CA ASP A 249 -12.24 -16.74 16.53
C ASP A 249 -12.66 -17.29 17.91
N ARG A 250 -12.61 -18.59 18.06
CA ARG A 250 -13.08 -19.33 19.25
C ARG A 250 -12.41 -18.91 20.56
N TYR A 251 -11.27 -18.21 20.49
CA TYR A 251 -10.56 -17.71 21.67
C TYR A 251 -10.93 -16.25 22.02
N ILE A 252 -11.70 -15.58 21.14
CA ILE A 252 -12.27 -14.26 21.38
C ILE A 252 -13.74 -14.37 21.71
N SER A 253 -14.51 -15.14 20.93
CA SER A 253 -15.96 -15.32 21.09
C SER A 253 -16.40 -16.69 20.58
N THR A 254 -17.42 -17.25 21.22
CA THR A 254 -18.14 -18.43 20.71
C THR A 254 -19.15 -18.07 19.64
N ASP A 255 -19.54 -16.80 19.57
CA ASP A 255 -20.48 -16.28 18.58
C ASP A 255 -19.74 -15.73 17.36
N LEU A 256 -20.42 -15.78 16.21
CA LEU A 256 -19.93 -15.18 14.97
C LEU A 256 -19.87 -13.65 15.10
N ILE A 257 -18.74 -13.06 14.74
CA ILE A 257 -18.47 -11.63 14.76
C ILE A 257 -18.66 -11.09 13.35
N SER A 258 -19.39 -9.98 13.18
CA SER A 258 -19.50 -9.32 11.86
C SER A 258 -18.13 -8.82 11.38
N ALA A 259 -17.77 -9.10 10.14
CA ALA A 259 -16.54 -8.62 9.50
C ALA A 259 -16.67 -7.13 9.10
N ASN A 260 -16.93 -6.27 10.10
CA ASN A 260 -17.13 -4.84 9.91
C ASN A 260 -15.94 -4.18 9.18
N GLY A 261 -16.24 -3.50 8.09
CA GLY A 261 -15.25 -2.77 7.31
C GLY A 261 -14.23 -3.64 6.56
N ALA A 262 -14.49 -4.97 6.48
CA ALA A 262 -13.63 -5.88 5.73
C ALA A 262 -13.49 -5.43 4.27
N TYR A 263 -12.28 -5.53 3.75
CA TYR A 263 -12.05 -5.42 2.31
C TYR A 263 -12.34 -6.77 1.70
N VAL A 264 -13.36 -6.84 0.84
CA VAL A 264 -13.78 -8.06 0.16
C VAL A 264 -13.62 -7.85 -1.34
N GLY A 265 -13.00 -8.81 -2.03
CA GLY A 265 -12.70 -8.63 -3.44
C GLY A 265 -12.60 -9.92 -4.23
N LEU A 266 -12.79 -9.78 -5.54
CA LEU A 266 -12.51 -10.78 -6.54
C LEU A 266 -11.19 -10.49 -7.23
N ALA A 267 -10.32 -11.48 -7.30
CA ALA A 267 -9.05 -11.43 -8.01
C ALA A 267 -8.81 -12.77 -8.72
N PRO A 268 -7.87 -12.84 -9.67
CA PRO A 268 -7.52 -14.09 -10.34
C PRO A 268 -7.24 -15.23 -9.35
N PRO A 269 -7.52 -16.48 -9.73
CA PRO A 269 -7.35 -17.62 -8.87
C PRO A 269 -5.92 -17.74 -8.31
N GLY A 270 -5.80 -17.98 -7.01
CA GLY A 270 -4.52 -18.11 -6.30
C GLY A 270 -4.70 -18.45 -4.83
N ASP A 271 -3.59 -18.50 -4.09
CA ASP A 271 -3.58 -18.72 -2.64
C ASP A 271 -4.12 -17.52 -1.88
N ALA A 272 -4.48 -17.70 -0.60
CA ALA A 272 -4.86 -16.60 0.28
C ALA A 272 -3.76 -15.54 0.30
N GLY A 273 -4.13 -14.27 0.07
CA GLY A 273 -3.19 -13.15 -0.03
C GLY A 273 -2.48 -12.98 -1.38
N SER A 274 -2.65 -13.87 -2.36
CA SER A 274 -2.04 -13.77 -3.70
C SER A 274 -2.45 -12.50 -4.45
N TRP A 275 -3.65 -12.00 -4.19
CA TRP A 275 -4.22 -10.79 -4.79
C TRP A 275 -3.30 -9.55 -4.65
N GLN A 276 -2.51 -9.47 -3.58
CA GLN A 276 -1.61 -8.33 -3.38
C GLN A 276 -0.44 -8.29 -4.37
N ARG A 277 -0.13 -9.42 -5.03
CA ARG A 277 0.90 -9.53 -6.07
C ARG A 277 0.32 -9.59 -7.47
N GLU A 278 -1.01 -9.59 -7.59
CA GLU A 278 -1.65 -9.59 -8.90
C GLU A 278 -1.40 -8.27 -9.62
N CYS A 279 -0.86 -8.35 -10.85
CA CYS A 279 -0.46 -7.19 -11.62
C CYS A 279 -0.84 -7.25 -13.11
N LYS A 280 -1.29 -8.41 -13.63
CA LYS A 280 -1.68 -8.57 -15.04
C LYS A 280 -3.18 -8.34 -15.24
N ASP A 281 -4.02 -8.94 -14.39
CA ASP A 281 -5.45 -9.00 -14.59
C ASP A 281 -6.23 -7.98 -13.74
N TYR A 282 -7.55 -8.08 -13.77
CA TYR A 282 -8.44 -7.18 -13.06
C TYR A 282 -8.69 -7.68 -11.63
N GLN A 283 -8.95 -6.73 -10.73
CA GLN A 283 -9.41 -7.00 -9.38
C GLN A 283 -10.58 -6.09 -9.04
N PHE A 284 -11.55 -6.60 -8.31
CA PHE A 284 -12.77 -5.86 -7.96
C PHE A 284 -12.94 -5.88 -6.45
N TRP A 285 -12.85 -4.73 -5.81
CA TRP A 285 -12.84 -4.61 -4.36
C TRP A 285 -13.94 -3.71 -3.85
N THR A 286 -14.54 -4.11 -2.71
CA THR A 286 -15.54 -3.35 -1.96
C THR A 286 -15.22 -3.38 -0.47
N ARG A 287 -15.97 -2.65 0.34
CA ARG A 287 -15.93 -2.75 1.79
C ARG A 287 -17.24 -3.32 2.31
N ALA A 288 -17.15 -4.25 3.24
CA ALA A 288 -18.30 -4.75 3.99
C ALA A 288 -18.83 -3.66 4.93
N ASP A 289 -20.14 -3.65 5.13
CA ASP A 289 -20.80 -2.77 6.07
C ASP A 289 -20.56 -3.21 7.55
N VAL A 290 -21.17 -2.51 8.49
CA VAL A 290 -21.06 -2.80 9.93
C VAL A 290 -21.58 -4.19 10.32
N ASN A 291 -22.43 -4.79 9.50
CA ASN A 291 -23.01 -6.12 9.70
C ASN A 291 -22.28 -7.22 8.89
N GLY A 292 -21.24 -6.85 8.15
CA GLY A 292 -20.45 -7.75 7.31
C GLY A 292 -21.03 -8.00 5.91
N PHE A 293 -22.13 -7.33 5.51
CA PHE A 293 -22.68 -7.44 4.17
C PHE A 293 -21.79 -6.71 3.15
N PHE A 294 -21.64 -7.33 1.98
CA PHE A 294 -20.88 -6.76 0.88
C PHE A 294 -21.57 -7.00 -0.46
N THR A 295 -21.33 -6.11 -1.40
CA THR A 295 -21.70 -6.25 -2.81
C THR A 295 -20.53 -5.82 -3.69
N ILE A 296 -20.12 -6.68 -4.63
CA ILE A 296 -19.13 -6.36 -5.66
C ILE A 296 -19.89 -6.31 -6.97
N SER A 297 -20.05 -5.10 -7.51
CA SER A 297 -20.84 -4.85 -8.71
C SER A 297 -19.97 -4.69 -9.95
N ASN A 298 -20.55 -4.94 -11.11
CA ASN A 298 -19.95 -4.68 -12.41
C ASN A 298 -18.64 -5.44 -12.65
N VAL A 299 -18.57 -6.68 -12.18
CA VAL A 299 -17.41 -7.56 -12.37
C VAL A 299 -17.36 -8.07 -13.81
N LEU A 300 -16.20 -8.02 -14.43
CA LEU A 300 -15.98 -8.59 -15.77
C LEU A 300 -16.18 -10.10 -15.74
N PRO A 301 -16.74 -10.71 -16.82
CA PRO A 301 -16.83 -12.16 -16.93
C PRO A 301 -15.46 -12.82 -16.80
N GLY A 302 -15.39 -13.90 -16.05
CA GLY A 302 -14.15 -14.62 -15.78
C GLY A 302 -14.25 -15.52 -14.55
N ASP A 303 -13.15 -16.20 -14.27
CA ASP A 303 -12.99 -17.07 -13.11
C ASP A 303 -12.15 -16.37 -12.04
N TYR A 304 -12.65 -16.33 -10.81
CA TYR A 304 -12.04 -15.59 -9.70
C TYR A 304 -12.01 -16.43 -8.43
N ASN A 305 -11.09 -16.10 -7.51
CA ASN A 305 -11.32 -16.39 -6.10
C ASN A 305 -11.83 -15.14 -5.38
N LEU A 306 -12.70 -15.34 -4.39
CA LEU A 306 -13.10 -14.28 -3.48
C LEU A 306 -12.14 -14.29 -2.30
N PHE A 307 -11.56 -13.12 -2.04
CA PHE A 307 -10.64 -12.87 -0.94
C PHE A 307 -11.19 -11.82 -0.01
N ALA A 308 -10.73 -11.84 1.24
CA ALA A 308 -10.99 -10.72 2.14
C ALA A 308 -9.84 -10.51 3.13
N SER A 309 -9.71 -9.25 3.56
CA SER A 309 -8.88 -8.84 4.69
C SER A 309 -9.78 -8.14 5.70
N VAL A 310 -9.82 -8.65 6.93
CA VAL A 310 -10.70 -8.15 7.97
C VAL A 310 -9.89 -7.37 9.00
N PRO A 311 -10.10 -6.04 9.15
CA PRO A 311 -9.41 -5.24 10.17
C PRO A 311 -9.62 -5.82 11.57
N GLY A 312 -8.55 -5.93 12.35
CA GLY A 312 -8.57 -6.55 13.67
C GLY A 312 -8.34 -8.06 13.69
N PHE A 313 -8.25 -8.71 12.52
CA PHE A 313 -7.98 -10.15 12.42
C PHE A 313 -6.80 -10.40 11.48
N VAL A 314 -5.86 -11.23 11.95
CA VAL A 314 -4.63 -11.53 11.22
C VAL A 314 -4.88 -12.50 10.07
N GLY A 315 -4.21 -12.29 8.93
CA GLY A 315 -4.26 -13.17 7.76
C GLY A 315 -5.24 -12.73 6.69
N ASP A 316 -5.46 -13.61 5.72
CA ASP A 316 -6.36 -13.41 4.58
C ASP A 316 -7.42 -14.50 4.55
N TYR A 317 -8.67 -14.11 4.35
CA TYR A 317 -9.73 -15.02 3.98
C TYR A 317 -9.66 -15.34 2.49
N LYS A 318 -9.93 -16.57 2.15
CA LYS A 318 -10.19 -17.04 0.78
C LYS A 318 -11.40 -17.95 0.79
N PHE A 319 -12.38 -17.66 -0.05
CA PHE A 319 -13.52 -18.56 -0.28
C PHE A 319 -13.06 -19.85 -0.94
N GLY A 320 -13.61 -20.99 -0.49
CA GLY A 320 -13.16 -22.32 -0.91
C GLY A 320 -13.37 -22.62 -2.38
N ASP A 321 -14.46 -22.11 -2.96
CA ASP A 321 -14.86 -22.39 -4.32
C ASP A 321 -14.40 -21.30 -5.31
N LEU A 322 -14.28 -21.70 -6.57
CA LEU A 322 -14.06 -20.77 -7.67
C LEU A 322 -15.36 -20.03 -7.98
N VAL A 323 -15.29 -18.71 -8.09
CA VAL A 323 -16.41 -17.84 -8.47
C VAL A 323 -16.36 -17.58 -9.97
N LYS A 324 -17.33 -18.11 -10.70
CA LYS A 324 -17.46 -17.87 -12.14
C LYS A 324 -18.46 -16.78 -12.44
N ILE A 325 -17.98 -15.63 -12.87
CA ILE A 325 -18.80 -14.50 -13.30
C ILE A 325 -19.13 -14.64 -14.78
N THR A 326 -20.40 -14.50 -15.13
CA THR A 326 -20.88 -14.44 -16.51
C THR A 326 -21.63 -13.13 -16.74
N SER A 327 -21.81 -12.75 -18.00
CA SER A 327 -22.58 -11.56 -18.39
C SER A 327 -23.97 -11.57 -17.78
N GLY A 328 -24.34 -10.50 -17.07
CA GLY A 328 -25.65 -10.33 -16.42
C GLY A 328 -25.85 -11.21 -15.17
N SER A 329 -24.86 -11.99 -14.73
CA SER A 329 -25.02 -12.85 -13.54
C SER A 329 -25.19 -12.03 -12.26
N CYS A 330 -26.01 -12.56 -11.34
CA CYS A 330 -26.14 -12.05 -9.97
C CYS A 330 -25.97 -13.25 -9.03
N ILE A 331 -24.83 -13.31 -8.34
CA ILE A 331 -24.46 -14.44 -7.49
C ILE A 331 -24.68 -14.06 -6.03
N GLU A 332 -25.41 -14.90 -5.30
CA GLU A 332 -25.63 -14.81 -3.86
C GLU A 332 -24.79 -15.88 -3.16
N LEU A 333 -23.80 -15.48 -2.37
CA LEU A 333 -22.95 -16.42 -1.64
C LEU A 333 -23.49 -16.80 -0.25
N GLY A 334 -24.49 -16.05 0.24
CA GLY A 334 -24.99 -16.24 1.60
C GLY A 334 -23.99 -15.81 2.67
N GLU A 335 -23.96 -16.54 3.79
CA GLU A 335 -23.05 -16.29 4.90
C GLU A 335 -21.73 -17.04 4.71
N LEU A 336 -20.64 -16.30 4.81
CA LEU A 336 -19.26 -16.78 4.72
C LEU A 336 -18.62 -16.61 6.09
N VAL A 337 -17.84 -17.61 6.52
CA VAL A 337 -17.17 -17.56 7.83
C VAL A 337 -15.65 -17.58 7.62
N TYR A 338 -14.98 -16.56 8.14
CA TYR A 338 -13.53 -16.51 8.24
C TYR A 338 -13.08 -17.03 9.60
N GLU A 339 -12.29 -18.08 9.59
CA GLU A 339 -11.56 -18.56 10.77
C GLU A 339 -10.11 -18.09 10.65
N PRO A 340 -9.72 -17.00 11.36
CA PRO A 340 -8.34 -16.51 11.28
C PRO A 340 -7.35 -17.52 11.88
N PRO A 341 -6.08 -17.51 11.45
CA PRO A 341 -5.07 -18.42 11.98
C PRO A 341 -4.98 -18.33 13.51
N ARG A 342 -5.28 -19.48 14.19
CA ARG A 342 -5.36 -19.56 15.65
C ARG A 342 -5.07 -20.97 16.13
N ASP A 343 -4.02 -21.14 16.95
CA ASP A 343 -3.68 -22.43 17.55
C ASP A 343 -4.07 -22.52 19.03
N GLY A 344 -4.09 -21.38 19.75
CA GLY A 344 -4.36 -21.36 21.19
C GLY A 344 -4.75 -19.98 21.69
N PRO A 345 -4.94 -19.83 23.02
CA PRO A 345 -5.29 -18.55 23.63
C PRO A 345 -4.15 -17.55 23.47
N THR A 346 -4.50 -16.27 23.28
CA THR A 346 -3.52 -15.18 23.28
C THR A 346 -2.91 -15.01 24.67
N LEU A 347 -1.60 -15.11 24.76
CA LEU A 347 -0.85 -14.78 25.97
C LEU A 347 -0.52 -13.29 26.03
N TRP A 348 -0.09 -12.74 24.89
CA TRP A 348 0.13 -11.33 24.68
C TRP A 348 0.15 -10.99 23.19
N GLU A 349 -0.04 -9.70 22.89
CA GLU A 349 -0.02 -9.18 21.53
C GLU A 349 0.53 -7.75 21.47
N ILE A 350 1.06 -7.35 20.33
CA ILE A 350 1.64 -6.04 20.03
C ILE A 350 1.12 -5.57 18.67
N GLY A 351 0.53 -4.37 18.60
CA GLY A 351 -0.03 -3.80 17.37
C GLY A 351 -1.50 -4.15 17.15
N ILE A 352 -2.01 -3.77 15.98
CA ILE A 352 -3.38 -4.01 15.51
C ILE A 352 -3.26 -4.62 14.11
N PRO A 353 -3.80 -5.82 13.84
CA PRO A 353 -3.67 -6.42 12.53
C PRO A 353 -4.54 -5.66 11.50
N ASP A 354 -3.96 -4.66 10.84
CA ASP A 354 -4.57 -3.83 9.81
C ASP A 354 -3.72 -3.69 8.53
N ARG A 355 -2.61 -4.43 8.46
CA ARG A 355 -1.62 -4.49 7.37
C ARG A 355 -0.73 -3.25 7.29
N SER A 356 -0.61 -2.48 8.36
CA SER A 356 0.14 -1.23 8.40
C SER A 356 0.97 -1.15 9.69
N ALA A 357 1.98 -0.31 9.68
CA ALA A 357 2.76 0.04 10.86
C ALA A 357 2.41 1.45 11.39
N ALA A 358 1.29 2.01 10.97
CA ALA A 358 0.94 3.41 11.28
C ALA A 358 0.56 3.63 12.74
N GLU A 359 0.12 2.59 13.45
CA GLU A 359 -0.26 2.65 14.86
C GLU A 359 0.95 2.65 15.81
N PHE A 360 2.12 2.22 15.35
CA PHE A 360 3.34 2.19 16.16
C PHE A 360 3.93 3.58 16.39
N TYR A 361 4.97 3.63 17.19
CA TYR A 361 5.65 4.88 17.50
C TYR A 361 6.37 5.45 16.27
N VAL A 362 5.80 6.49 15.70
CA VAL A 362 6.40 7.32 14.67
C VAL A 362 7.00 8.54 15.37
N PRO A 363 8.34 8.73 15.38
CA PRO A 363 8.98 9.84 16.06
C PRO A 363 8.65 11.17 15.39
N ASP A 364 8.92 12.26 16.11
CA ASP A 364 8.96 13.57 15.48
C ASP A 364 10.08 13.64 14.45
N PRO A 365 9.87 14.31 13.31
CA PRO A 365 10.90 14.45 12.30
C PRO A 365 12.09 15.23 12.84
N ASN A 366 13.25 15.01 12.24
CA ASN A 366 14.39 15.90 12.48
C ASN A 366 13.99 17.33 12.09
N PRO A 367 14.17 18.33 12.98
CA PRO A 367 13.79 19.72 12.69
C PRO A 367 14.35 20.31 11.40
N GLN A 368 15.44 19.74 10.87
CA GLN A 368 16.05 20.14 9.61
C GLN A 368 15.32 19.56 8.36
N TYR A 369 14.42 18.59 8.53
CA TYR A 369 13.81 17.82 7.45
C TYR A 369 12.28 17.79 7.50
N ILE A 370 11.68 18.90 7.87
CA ILE A 370 10.22 19.01 8.05
C ILE A 370 9.51 19.22 6.72
N ASN A 371 8.35 18.58 6.55
CA ASN A 371 7.29 19.04 5.67
C ASN A 371 6.14 19.55 6.54
N LYS A 372 5.83 20.83 6.46
CA LYS A 372 4.83 21.49 7.34
C LYS A 372 3.42 20.93 7.19
N LEU A 373 3.10 20.34 6.04
CA LEU A 373 1.80 19.68 5.82
C LEU A 373 1.57 18.53 6.82
N PHE A 374 2.63 17.80 7.18
CA PHE A 374 2.53 16.59 8.00
C PHE A 374 2.89 16.80 9.47
N ILE A 375 3.01 18.04 9.94
CA ILE A 375 3.12 18.34 11.38
C ILE A 375 1.76 18.14 12.03
N ASN A 376 1.69 17.32 13.10
CA ASN A 376 0.45 16.95 13.79
C ASN A 376 -0.62 16.32 12.88
N HIS A 377 -0.21 15.73 11.77
CA HIS A 377 -1.07 15.09 10.80
C HIS A 377 -1.25 13.59 11.13
N PRO A 378 -2.40 12.95 10.86
CA PRO A 378 -2.56 11.50 11.00
C PRO A 378 -1.49 10.71 10.22
N ASP A 379 -1.15 11.17 9.01
CA ASP A 379 -0.11 10.57 8.17
C ASP A 379 1.30 11.11 8.47
N ARG A 380 1.64 11.33 9.75
CA ARG A 380 2.96 11.86 10.16
C ARG A 380 4.14 10.98 9.72
N PHE A 381 3.91 9.70 9.42
CA PHE A 381 4.90 8.79 8.85
C PHE A 381 5.44 9.24 7.48
N ARG A 382 4.80 10.22 6.81
CA ARG A 382 5.24 10.80 5.54
C ARG A 382 6.34 11.85 5.69
N GLN A 383 6.78 12.16 6.89
CA GLN A 383 7.95 13.01 7.11
C GLN A 383 9.24 12.32 6.65
N TYR A 384 10.14 13.07 6.05
CA TYR A 384 11.41 12.53 5.58
C TYR A 384 12.35 12.19 6.74
N GLY A 385 13.16 11.14 6.58
CA GLY A 385 14.27 10.82 7.48
C GLY A 385 13.86 10.16 8.79
N LEU A 386 12.61 9.73 8.96
CA LEU A 386 12.15 9.11 10.21
C LEU A 386 12.91 7.83 10.56
N TRP A 387 13.38 7.08 9.57
CA TRP A 387 14.19 5.87 9.79
C TRP A 387 15.52 6.17 10.48
N ASP A 388 16.16 7.32 10.19
CA ASP A 388 17.42 7.73 10.81
C ASP A 388 17.26 8.05 12.29
N ARG A 389 16.05 8.43 12.73
CA ARG A 389 15.72 8.71 14.12
C ARG A 389 15.94 7.50 15.03
N TYR A 390 15.91 6.28 14.49
CA TYR A 390 16.21 5.07 15.27
C TYR A 390 17.58 5.16 15.94
N SER A 391 18.62 5.54 15.19
CA SER A 391 20.00 5.64 15.71
C SER A 391 20.16 6.73 16.77
N GLU A 392 19.34 7.80 16.69
CA GLU A 392 19.35 8.87 17.69
C GLU A 392 18.62 8.48 18.98
N LEU A 393 17.54 7.70 18.87
CA LEU A 393 16.72 7.24 20.00
C LEU A 393 17.34 6.03 20.70
N TYR A 394 18.07 5.22 19.95
CA TYR A 394 18.70 3.97 20.41
C TYR A 394 20.20 3.95 20.07
N PRO A 395 21.03 4.89 20.62
CA PRO A 395 22.43 5.02 20.21
C PRO A 395 23.30 3.84 20.67
N ASP A 396 23.06 3.33 21.89
CA ASP A 396 23.93 2.35 22.53
C ASP A 396 23.33 0.96 22.68
N ALA A 397 22.00 0.86 22.68
CA ALA A 397 21.28 -0.39 22.89
C ALA A 397 20.02 -0.42 22.02
N ASP A 398 19.62 -1.63 21.61
CA ASP A 398 18.41 -1.82 20.81
C ASP A 398 17.15 -1.76 21.64
N LEU A 399 16.01 -1.59 20.95
CA LEU A 399 14.69 -1.50 21.53
C LEU A 399 14.38 -2.72 22.42
N VAL A 400 13.87 -2.44 23.63
CA VAL A 400 13.34 -3.43 24.56
C VAL A 400 11.88 -3.10 24.83
N TYR A 401 11.01 -4.04 24.52
CA TYR A 401 9.58 -3.96 24.79
C TYR A 401 9.19 -4.96 25.88
N THR A 402 8.53 -4.50 26.93
CA THR A 402 8.12 -5.35 28.06
C THR A 402 6.61 -5.45 28.10
N ILE A 403 6.10 -6.66 27.93
CA ILE A 403 4.66 -6.95 27.97
C ILE A 403 4.08 -6.55 29.32
N GLY A 404 2.93 -5.84 29.27
CA GLY A 404 2.26 -5.34 30.47
C GLY A 404 2.84 -4.03 31.07
N VAL A 405 3.96 -3.53 30.52
CA VAL A 405 4.62 -2.28 30.93
C VAL A 405 4.69 -1.30 29.78
N SER A 406 5.20 -1.74 28.62
CA SER A 406 5.38 -0.91 27.42
C SER A 406 4.06 -0.73 26.64
N ASP A 407 3.92 0.43 25.98
CA ASP A 407 2.82 0.75 25.06
C ASP A 407 3.39 0.81 23.64
N TYR A 408 2.91 -0.02 22.72
CA TYR A 408 3.43 -0.07 21.36
C TYR A 408 3.32 1.26 20.60
N ARG A 409 2.39 2.14 20.96
CA ARG A 409 2.23 3.48 20.39
C ARG A 409 3.36 4.44 20.77
N LYS A 410 4.18 4.09 21.75
CA LYS A 410 5.27 4.91 22.32
C LYS A 410 6.62 4.19 22.32
N ASP A 411 6.59 2.87 22.57
CA ASP A 411 7.78 2.08 22.89
C ASP A 411 8.14 1.08 21.79
N TRP A 412 7.33 0.98 20.71
CA TRP A 412 7.65 0.17 19.54
C TRP A 412 7.89 1.07 18.33
N PHE A 413 9.15 1.25 17.95
CA PHE A 413 9.51 2.08 16.81
C PHE A 413 8.91 1.52 15.51
N TYR A 414 8.31 2.36 14.67
CA TYR A 414 7.51 1.93 13.50
C TYR A 414 8.29 1.10 12.47
N ALA A 415 9.63 1.22 12.41
CA ALA A 415 10.50 0.56 11.43
C ALA A 415 11.71 -0.10 12.10
N HIS A 416 11.85 -1.42 11.99
CA HIS A 416 13.01 -2.15 12.45
C HIS A 416 14.13 -2.03 11.41
N VAL A 417 15.00 -1.06 11.58
CA VAL A 417 16.06 -0.66 10.64
C VAL A 417 17.45 -0.85 11.28
N PRO A 418 18.54 -0.87 10.45
CA PRO A 418 19.90 -0.87 10.98
C PRO A 418 20.20 0.40 11.76
N ARG A 419 21.09 0.29 12.74
CA ARG A 419 21.65 1.44 13.45
C ARG A 419 22.80 2.05 12.64
N LYS A 420 22.75 3.37 12.43
CA LYS A 420 23.83 4.13 11.82
C LYS A 420 24.92 4.38 12.87
N ARG A 421 26.18 4.15 12.50
CA ARG A 421 27.37 4.42 13.33
C ARG A 421 27.97 5.79 13.01
N GLU A 422 28.88 6.27 13.84
CA GLU A 422 29.59 7.55 13.66
C GLU A 422 30.40 7.63 12.36
N ASP A 423 30.92 6.50 11.89
CA ASP A 423 31.65 6.39 10.62
C ASP A 423 30.74 6.32 9.38
N ASN A 424 29.43 6.55 9.56
CA ASN A 424 28.38 6.41 8.55
C ASN A 424 28.16 4.98 8.01
N THR A 425 28.76 3.96 8.59
CA THR A 425 28.37 2.57 8.35
C THR A 425 27.11 2.23 9.12
N HIS A 426 26.55 1.05 8.85
CA HIS A 426 25.34 0.59 9.53
C HIS A 426 25.60 -0.77 10.16
N GLU A 427 24.93 -1.06 11.26
CA GLU A 427 24.96 -2.36 11.92
C GLU A 427 23.55 -2.93 12.07
N GLY A 428 23.47 -4.27 12.08
CA GLY A 428 22.22 -4.99 12.34
C GLY A 428 21.74 -4.78 13.77
N THR A 429 20.45 -4.86 13.98
CA THR A 429 19.79 -4.56 15.26
C THR A 429 19.00 -5.75 15.79
N THR A 430 18.91 -5.86 17.12
CA THR A 430 18.20 -6.95 17.80
C THR A 430 17.22 -6.39 18.83
N TRP A 431 15.95 -6.38 18.46
CA TRP A 431 14.89 -5.96 19.38
C TRP A 431 14.50 -7.08 20.33
N GLN A 432 14.11 -6.72 21.55
CA GLN A 432 13.76 -7.66 22.60
C GLN A 432 12.31 -7.51 23.01
N ILE A 433 11.58 -8.63 23.11
CA ILE A 433 10.24 -8.68 23.71
C ILE A 433 10.37 -9.48 25.01
N LYS A 434 10.20 -8.80 26.15
CA LYS A 434 10.25 -9.39 27.49
C LYS A 434 8.83 -9.65 28.00
N PHE A 435 8.61 -10.82 28.58
CA PHE A 435 7.32 -11.22 29.10
C PHE A 435 7.44 -12.26 30.22
N GLU A 436 6.42 -12.36 31.04
CA GLU A 436 6.32 -13.32 32.13
C GLU A 436 5.36 -14.44 31.77
N LEU A 437 5.69 -15.68 32.17
CA LEU A 437 4.80 -16.82 32.13
C LEU A 437 4.59 -17.36 33.56
N SER A 438 3.36 -17.54 33.99
CA SER A 438 3.05 -18.15 35.29
C SER A 438 3.49 -19.62 35.38
N GLY A 439 3.62 -20.28 34.23
CA GLY A 439 4.08 -21.65 34.08
C GLY A 439 4.19 -22.03 32.60
N VAL A 440 4.88 -23.12 32.33
CA VAL A 440 5.07 -23.65 30.98
C VAL A 440 4.50 -25.07 30.89
N ASN A 441 3.60 -25.28 29.93
CA ASN A 441 3.08 -26.63 29.64
C ASN A 441 4.16 -27.44 28.93
N GLN A 442 4.86 -28.30 29.65
CA GLN A 442 5.98 -29.08 29.13
C GLN A 442 5.53 -30.06 28.03
N GLY A 443 6.39 -30.28 27.04
CA GLY A 443 6.12 -31.17 25.91
C GLY A 443 5.16 -30.60 24.88
N THR A 444 4.76 -29.32 24.99
CA THR A 444 3.86 -28.64 24.05
C THR A 444 4.61 -27.59 23.20
N THR A 445 3.91 -27.03 22.23
CA THR A 445 4.41 -25.97 21.35
C THR A 445 3.57 -24.72 21.52
N TYR A 446 4.22 -23.60 21.74
CA TYR A 446 3.65 -22.26 21.69
C TYR A 446 3.74 -21.71 20.26
N LYS A 447 2.85 -20.83 19.86
CA LYS A 447 2.83 -20.26 18.52
C LYS A 447 3.07 -18.77 18.56
N LEU A 448 4.15 -18.33 17.94
CA LEU A 448 4.39 -16.89 17.72
C LEU A 448 3.96 -16.53 16.30
N ARG A 449 3.00 -15.60 16.20
CA ARG A 449 2.56 -15.04 14.93
C ARG A 449 3.28 -13.72 14.71
N VAL A 450 3.88 -13.55 13.53
CA VAL A 450 4.57 -12.33 13.16
C VAL A 450 4.03 -11.86 11.81
N ALA A 451 3.27 -10.78 11.85
CA ALA A 451 2.76 -10.11 10.66
C ALA A 451 3.66 -8.92 10.34
N ILE A 452 4.10 -8.85 9.09
CA ILE A 452 4.99 -7.82 8.56
C ILE A 452 4.23 -7.04 7.51
N ALA A 453 4.11 -5.72 7.70
CA ALA A 453 3.44 -4.81 6.77
C ALA A 453 4.30 -4.49 5.54
N SER A 454 5.62 -4.55 5.65
CA SER A 454 6.57 -4.35 4.54
C SER A 454 7.95 -4.88 4.91
N ALA A 455 8.70 -5.35 3.91
CA ALA A 455 10.10 -5.79 4.08
C ALA A 455 10.98 -5.28 2.93
N THR A 456 12.14 -4.75 3.26
CA THR A 456 13.10 -4.20 2.31
C THR A 456 14.44 -4.91 2.42
N LEU A 457 14.68 -5.91 1.57
CA LEU A 457 15.94 -6.69 1.49
C LEU A 457 16.47 -7.08 2.89
N ALA A 458 15.59 -7.57 3.73
CA ALA A 458 15.82 -7.82 5.14
C ALA A 458 15.72 -9.31 5.47
N GLU A 459 16.17 -9.69 6.65
CA GLU A 459 16.08 -11.04 7.18
C GLU A 459 15.72 -10.97 8.65
N LEU A 460 14.61 -11.60 9.05
CA LEU A 460 14.23 -11.73 10.45
C LEU A 460 14.74 -13.05 11.01
N GLN A 461 15.55 -12.98 12.07
CA GLN A 461 15.94 -14.13 12.86
C GLN A 461 15.30 -14.04 14.25
N ILE A 462 14.71 -15.13 14.72
CA ILE A 462 14.06 -15.20 16.04
C ILE A 462 14.81 -16.17 16.93
N ARG A 463 15.17 -15.70 18.15
CA ARG A 463 15.75 -16.51 19.24
C ARG A 463 14.92 -16.35 20.50
N VAL A 464 14.97 -17.35 21.38
CA VAL A 464 14.22 -17.36 22.65
C VAL A 464 15.20 -17.61 23.79
N ASN A 465 15.19 -16.75 24.79
CA ASN A 465 15.96 -16.78 26.04
C ASN A 465 17.50 -16.82 25.91
N ASP A 466 18.05 -17.14 24.74
CA ASP A 466 19.49 -17.10 24.46
C ASP A 466 19.75 -16.33 23.16
N PRO A 467 20.23 -15.06 23.25
CA PRO A 467 20.53 -14.24 22.07
C PRO A 467 21.71 -14.79 21.26
N ASN A 468 22.59 -15.60 21.88
CA ASN A 468 23.79 -16.15 21.29
C ASN A 468 23.61 -17.60 20.78
N ALA A 469 22.40 -18.14 20.86
CA ALA A 469 22.12 -19.47 20.32
C ALA A 469 22.60 -19.55 18.86
N GLY A 470 23.44 -20.52 18.55
CA GLY A 470 24.11 -20.62 17.25
C GLY A 470 23.13 -20.77 16.07
N ARG A 471 21.93 -21.32 16.35
CA ARG A 471 20.84 -21.42 15.37
C ARG A 471 19.60 -20.70 15.90
N PRO A 472 19.01 -19.77 15.11
CA PRO A 472 17.72 -19.19 15.47
C PRO A 472 16.60 -20.26 15.43
N VAL A 473 15.56 -20.05 16.23
CA VAL A 473 14.32 -20.87 16.20
C VAL A 473 13.62 -20.74 14.86
N PHE A 474 13.73 -19.54 14.28
CA PHE A 474 13.14 -19.22 12.99
C PHE A 474 14.00 -18.20 12.24
N THR A 475 14.00 -18.31 10.90
CA THR A 475 14.50 -17.27 10.00
C THR A 475 13.61 -17.18 8.77
N THR A 476 13.38 -15.94 8.31
CA THR A 476 12.68 -15.70 7.04
C THR A 476 13.59 -16.00 5.84
N GLY A 477 14.92 -16.05 6.04
CA GLY A 477 15.86 -15.81 4.95
C GLY A 477 15.71 -14.37 4.41
N LEU A 478 16.33 -14.09 3.27
CA LEU A 478 16.21 -12.78 2.62
C LEU A 478 14.81 -12.59 2.03
N ILE A 479 14.09 -11.60 2.51
CA ILE A 479 12.74 -11.25 2.06
C ILE A 479 12.61 -9.77 1.68
N GLY A 480 11.54 -9.50 0.90
CA GLY A 480 11.13 -8.16 0.50
C GLY A 480 12.01 -7.55 -0.60
N ARG A 481 11.35 -6.99 -1.59
CA ARG A 481 11.98 -6.16 -2.64
C ARG A 481 11.31 -4.80 -2.70
N GLU A 482 10.66 -4.47 -1.61
CA GLU A 482 9.85 -3.28 -1.42
C GLU A 482 10.75 -2.07 -1.15
N ASN A 483 10.15 -0.88 -1.22
CA ASN A 483 10.88 0.34 -0.90
C ASN A 483 10.07 1.28 0.00
N SER A 484 9.12 0.73 0.78
CA SER A 484 8.21 1.51 1.62
C SER A 484 8.95 2.37 2.64
N ILE A 485 9.99 1.86 3.31
CA ILE A 485 10.80 2.61 4.28
C ILE A 485 11.41 3.84 3.61
N ALA A 486 12.09 3.66 2.48
CA ALA A 486 12.73 4.73 1.72
C ALA A 486 11.71 5.71 1.11
N ARG A 487 10.47 5.28 0.87
CA ARG A 487 9.42 6.05 0.17
C ARG A 487 8.31 6.51 1.12
N LEU A 488 8.60 6.59 2.40
CA LEU A 488 7.73 7.19 3.41
C LEU A 488 6.35 6.52 3.46
N GLY A 489 6.34 5.19 3.33
CA GLY A 489 5.16 4.36 3.48
C GLY A 489 5.09 3.69 4.84
N SER A 490 3.89 3.34 5.27
CA SER A 490 3.63 2.54 6.48
C SER A 490 3.31 1.07 6.17
N HIS A 491 3.24 0.71 4.90
CA HIS A 491 2.97 -0.65 4.42
C HIS A 491 3.46 -0.85 2.98
N GLY A 492 3.65 -2.11 2.61
CA GLY A 492 3.97 -2.60 1.26
C GLY A 492 3.23 -3.90 0.98
N LEU A 493 3.94 -4.99 0.72
CA LEU A 493 3.39 -6.34 0.66
C LEU A 493 3.34 -6.94 2.06
N TYR A 494 2.24 -7.61 2.37
CA TYR A 494 2.03 -8.23 3.68
C TYR A 494 2.62 -9.64 3.71
N TRP A 495 3.25 -9.99 4.84
CA TRP A 495 3.80 -11.30 5.14
C TRP A 495 3.28 -11.76 6.49
N LEU A 496 2.88 -13.04 6.59
CA LEU A 496 2.46 -13.63 7.85
C LEU A 496 3.26 -14.90 8.12
N TYR A 497 3.96 -14.94 9.25
CA TYR A 497 4.75 -16.07 9.70
C TYR A 497 4.15 -16.71 10.94
N HIS A 498 4.23 -18.06 10.97
CA HIS A 498 3.77 -18.90 12.07
C HIS A 498 4.98 -19.63 12.65
N VAL A 499 5.51 -19.14 13.75
CA VAL A 499 6.73 -19.65 14.36
C VAL A 499 6.40 -20.58 15.52
N ASN A 500 6.86 -21.81 15.45
CA ASN A 500 6.74 -22.78 16.53
C ASN A 500 7.82 -22.51 17.58
N ILE A 501 7.43 -22.31 18.83
CA ILE A 501 8.33 -22.19 19.97
C ILE A 501 8.12 -23.43 20.86
N PRO A 502 9.08 -24.38 20.88
CA PRO A 502 9.02 -25.53 21.79
C PRO A 502 9.01 -25.06 23.25
N SER A 503 8.18 -25.68 24.07
CA SER A 503 8.11 -25.37 25.51
C SER A 503 9.44 -25.50 26.25
N SER A 504 10.35 -26.32 25.74
CA SER A 504 11.71 -26.49 26.29
C SER A 504 12.59 -25.23 26.19
N LEU A 505 12.21 -24.26 25.37
CA LEU A 505 12.90 -22.98 25.27
C LEU A 505 12.30 -21.90 26.18
N LEU A 506 11.19 -22.19 26.83
CA LEU A 506 10.48 -21.27 27.72
C LEU A 506 10.65 -21.70 29.19
N VAL A 507 10.56 -20.73 30.09
CA VAL A 507 10.64 -20.96 31.54
C VAL A 507 9.44 -20.34 32.24
N GLY A 508 9.05 -20.88 33.39
CA GLY A 508 8.17 -20.17 34.30
C GLY A 508 8.90 -18.96 34.87
N GLY A 509 8.26 -17.79 34.80
CA GLY A 509 8.90 -16.52 35.09
C GLY A 509 9.30 -15.75 33.83
N SER A 510 10.42 -15.06 33.87
CA SER A 510 10.85 -14.12 32.83
C SER A 510 11.37 -14.82 31.58
N ASN A 511 10.86 -14.41 30.43
CA ASN A 511 11.27 -14.88 29.11
C ASN A 511 11.59 -13.68 28.20
N THR A 512 12.46 -13.90 27.22
CA THR A 512 12.79 -12.90 26.19
C THR A 512 12.80 -13.53 24.81
N ILE A 513 12.09 -12.91 23.86
CA ILE A 513 12.22 -13.22 22.44
C ILE A 513 13.06 -12.13 21.79
N TYR A 514 14.06 -12.55 21.02
CA TYR A 514 14.98 -11.67 20.29
C TYR A 514 14.62 -11.67 18.81
N PHE A 515 14.35 -10.47 18.27
CA PHE A 515 14.09 -10.23 16.85
C PHE A 515 15.31 -9.56 16.26
N THR A 516 16.13 -10.31 15.52
CA THR A 516 17.36 -9.81 14.92
C THR A 516 17.16 -9.53 13.43
N GLN A 517 17.48 -8.32 13.01
CA GLN A 517 17.62 -7.89 11.62
C GLN A 517 19.12 -7.70 11.32
N PRO A 518 19.83 -8.69 10.71
CA PRO A 518 21.27 -8.65 10.54
C PRO A 518 21.74 -7.87 9.31
N ARG A 519 20.85 -7.53 8.39
CA ARG A 519 21.20 -6.86 7.12
C ARG A 519 21.39 -5.37 7.35
N CYS A 520 22.54 -4.84 6.91
CA CYS A 520 22.94 -3.46 7.24
C CYS A 520 23.75 -2.75 6.14
N THR A 521 23.58 -3.15 4.87
CA THR A 521 24.30 -2.53 3.75
C THR A 521 23.62 -1.26 3.23
N SER A 522 22.42 -0.95 3.73
CA SER A 522 21.65 0.25 3.40
C SER A 522 20.78 0.66 4.59
N PRO A 523 20.56 1.96 4.84
CA PRO A 523 19.69 2.45 5.91
C PRO A 523 18.23 2.05 5.75
N PHE A 524 17.83 1.58 4.56
CA PHE A 524 16.45 1.22 4.23
C PHE A 524 16.15 -0.27 4.38
N GLN A 525 17.16 -1.09 4.69
CA GLN A 525 16.93 -2.51 4.95
C GLN A 525 16.22 -2.69 6.29
N GLY A 526 15.13 -3.44 6.31
CA GLY A 526 14.37 -3.63 7.54
C GLY A 526 12.93 -4.04 7.31
N PHE A 527 12.18 -3.95 8.38
CA PHE A 527 10.77 -4.33 8.44
C PHE A 527 9.91 -3.19 8.93
N LEU A 528 8.67 -3.17 8.46
CA LEU A 528 7.54 -2.53 9.11
C LEU A 528 6.68 -3.68 9.65
N TYR A 529 6.58 -3.83 10.97
CA TYR A 529 5.67 -4.81 11.56
C TYR A 529 4.23 -4.29 11.46
N ASP A 530 3.28 -5.22 11.37
CA ASP A 530 1.86 -4.98 11.48
C ASP A 530 1.37 -5.46 12.86
N TYR A 531 1.70 -6.72 13.19
CA TYR A 531 1.17 -7.32 14.40
C TYR A 531 2.02 -8.51 14.86
N ILE A 532 2.15 -8.66 16.18
CA ILE A 532 2.88 -9.77 16.78
C ILE A 532 2.02 -10.36 17.90
N ARG A 533 1.87 -11.70 17.95
CA ARG A 533 1.08 -12.38 18.97
C ARG A 533 1.73 -13.70 19.40
N LEU A 534 1.83 -13.91 20.71
CA LEU A 534 2.17 -15.22 21.28
C LEU A 534 0.90 -15.94 21.73
N GLU A 535 0.70 -17.13 21.23
CA GLU A 535 -0.39 -18.04 21.61
C GLU A 535 0.15 -19.15 22.50
N GLY A 536 -0.58 -19.48 23.55
CA GLY A 536 -0.37 -20.69 24.34
C GLY A 536 -0.75 -21.96 23.57
N PRO A 537 -0.43 -23.15 24.09
CA PRO A 537 -0.93 -24.39 23.52
C PRO A 537 -2.47 -24.42 23.59
N PRO A 538 -3.13 -25.17 22.68
CA PRO A 538 -4.58 -25.32 22.69
C PRO A 538 -5.07 -25.75 24.07
N CYS A 539 -6.22 -25.20 24.51
CA CYS A 539 -6.92 -25.72 25.68
C CYS A 539 -7.42 -27.13 25.34
N SER A 540 -7.02 -28.10 26.17
CA SER A 540 -7.50 -29.50 26.08
C SER A 540 -8.99 -29.61 26.29
#